data_8d2c3af90aa6f55833287b70b80ebf76
#
_entry.id   8d2c3af90aa6f55833287b70b80ebf76
#
_cell.length_a   1.000
_cell.length_b   1.000
_cell.length_c   1.000
_cell.angle_alpha   90.00
_cell.angle_beta   90.00
_cell.angle_gamma   90.00
#
_symmetry.space_group_name_H-M   'P 1'
#
loop_
_entity.id
_entity.type
_entity.pdbx_description
1 polymer ?
#
loop_
_entity_poly.entity_id
_entity_poly.type
_entity_poly.pdbx_seq_one_letter_code
_entity_poly.pdbx_strand_id
1 'polypeptide(L)'
;MKRRMTYAARIFEEDDVYYAEFPQLGLITQGKDMEDIICMAADALETHFLDYVNDEVPPPASNLNIEVREGDTYVIVSVYVDPLADYDLTTQEVMDLLGVNKQRVAQLRNSGRLSARKEGRDYFHSRTGAEALMKKERKAGRPRKIAA
;
A
#
# COMPACT_ATOMS: atom_id res chain seq x y z
N MET A 1 -13.44 7.76 1.80
CA MET A 1 -14.24 7.24 2.92
C MET A 1 -13.48 6.10 3.58
N LYS A 2 -13.19 6.24 4.86
CA LYS A 2 -12.44 5.21 5.61
C LYS A 2 -13.27 3.93 5.77
N ARG A 3 -12.67 2.81 5.45
CA ARG A 3 -13.26 1.48 5.68
C ARG A 3 -12.52 0.79 6.82
N ARG A 4 -13.28 0.18 7.67
CA ARG A 4 -12.73 -0.67 8.73
C ARG A 4 -12.54 -2.09 8.20
N MET A 5 -11.33 -2.59 8.29
CA MET A 5 -10.98 -3.95 7.90
C MET A 5 -10.52 -4.72 9.14
N THR A 6 -11.14 -5.87 9.38
CA THR A 6 -10.88 -6.67 10.59
C THR A 6 -10.56 -8.11 10.18
N TYR A 7 -9.41 -8.59 10.61
CA TYR A 7 -8.93 -9.95 10.35
C TYR A 7 -8.33 -10.56 11.60
N ALA A 8 -8.41 -11.88 11.71
CA ALA A 8 -7.74 -12.62 12.75
C ALA A 8 -6.34 -13.01 12.29
N ALA A 9 -5.36 -12.77 13.14
CA ALA A 9 -3.99 -13.16 12.93
C ALA A 9 -3.59 -14.27 13.91
N ARG A 10 -2.86 -15.27 13.42
CA ARG A 10 -2.22 -16.27 14.25
C ARG A 10 -0.84 -15.78 14.65
N ILE A 11 -0.57 -15.75 15.95
CA ILE A 11 0.73 -15.36 16.50
C ILE A 11 1.47 -16.62 16.90
N PHE A 12 2.70 -16.77 16.46
CA PHE A 12 3.58 -17.85 16.85
C PHE A 12 5.03 -17.37 16.96
N GLU A 13 5.80 -18.08 17.75
CA GLU A 13 7.22 -17.79 17.97
C GLU A 13 8.06 -18.92 17.39
N GLU A 14 9.13 -18.55 16.68
CA GLU A 14 10.09 -19.48 16.11
C GLU A 14 11.47 -18.82 16.13
N ASP A 15 12.47 -19.50 16.71
CA ASP A 15 13.84 -19.01 16.83
C ASP A 15 13.97 -17.61 17.46
N ASP A 16 13.23 -17.37 18.53
CA ASP A 16 13.17 -16.08 19.26
C ASP A 16 12.59 -14.91 18.44
N VAL A 17 11.93 -15.22 17.32
CA VAL A 17 11.22 -14.25 16.49
C VAL A 17 9.72 -14.52 16.57
N TYR A 18 8.94 -13.46 16.75
CA TYR A 18 7.49 -13.53 16.70
C TYR A 18 6.99 -13.31 15.28
N TYR A 19 5.99 -14.08 14.90
CA TYR A 19 5.33 -13.98 13.61
C TYR A 19 3.84 -13.75 13.77
N ALA A 20 3.27 -12.99 12.88
CA ALA A 20 1.83 -12.86 12.73
C ALA A 20 1.44 -13.25 11.30
N GLU A 21 0.53 -14.19 11.19
CA GLU A 21 0.04 -14.69 9.91
C GLU A 21 -1.45 -14.41 9.78
N PHE A 22 -1.84 -13.83 8.66
CA PHE A 22 -3.23 -13.67 8.25
C PHE A 22 -3.54 -14.73 7.18
N PRO A 23 -4.06 -15.92 7.56
CA PRO A 23 -4.20 -17.03 6.61
C PRO A 23 -5.09 -16.72 5.41
N GLN A 24 -6.12 -15.89 5.62
CA GLN A 24 -7.06 -15.51 4.58
C GLN A 24 -6.47 -14.59 3.51
N LEU A 25 -5.37 -13.93 3.83
CA LEU A 25 -4.72 -12.97 2.96
C LEU A 25 -3.37 -13.45 2.42
N GLY A 26 -2.87 -14.57 2.95
CA GLY A 26 -1.52 -15.03 2.66
C GLY A 26 -0.45 -14.05 3.12
N LEU A 27 -0.74 -13.27 4.15
CA LEU A 27 0.13 -12.22 4.67
C LEU A 27 0.80 -12.68 5.96
N ILE A 28 2.11 -12.49 6.05
CA ILE A 28 2.90 -12.78 7.23
C ILE A 28 3.85 -11.61 7.53
N THR A 29 4.04 -11.32 8.81
CA THR A 29 5.00 -10.34 9.28
C THR A 29 5.72 -10.85 10.51
N GLN A 30 6.77 -10.16 10.91
CA GLN A 30 7.60 -10.56 12.06
C GLN A 30 7.84 -9.39 13.01
N GLY A 31 8.10 -9.72 14.26
CA GLY A 31 8.41 -8.77 15.31
C GLY A 31 9.32 -9.37 16.37
N LYS A 32 9.89 -8.55 17.22
CA LYS A 32 10.88 -8.96 18.23
C LYS A 32 10.26 -9.42 19.56
N ASP A 33 9.03 -8.99 19.85
CA ASP A 33 8.28 -9.35 21.06
C ASP A 33 6.77 -9.29 20.78
N MET A 34 5.95 -9.60 21.78
CA MET A 34 4.50 -9.64 21.62
C MET A 34 3.92 -8.26 21.30
N GLU A 35 4.40 -7.20 21.92
CA GLU A 35 3.92 -5.85 21.66
C GLU A 35 4.30 -5.41 20.24
N ASP A 36 5.54 -5.66 19.84
CA ASP A 36 6.03 -5.34 18.51
C ASP A 36 5.27 -6.08 17.40
N ILE A 37 5.00 -7.39 17.60
CA ILE A 37 4.29 -8.16 16.56
C ILE A 37 2.84 -7.70 16.39
N ILE A 38 2.18 -7.25 17.45
CA ILE A 38 0.83 -6.69 17.34
C ILE A 38 0.86 -5.41 16.52
N CYS A 39 1.82 -4.53 16.75
CA CYS A 39 2.02 -3.32 15.96
C CYS A 39 2.37 -3.64 14.51
N MET A 40 3.28 -4.58 14.29
CA MET A 40 3.68 -4.99 12.95
C MET A 40 2.54 -5.66 12.17
N ALA A 41 1.69 -6.41 12.85
CA ALA A 41 0.50 -6.99 12.24
C ALA A 41 -0.47 -5.92 11.73
N ALA A 42 -0.71 -4.88 12.52
CA ALA A 42 -1.55 -3.75 12.10
C ALA A 42 -0.94 -3.01 10.91
N ASP A 43 0.35 -2.71 10.96
CA ASP A 43 1.05 -2.02 9.88
C ASP A 43 1.04 -2.84 8.57
N ALA A 44 1.29 -4.13 8.68
CA ALA A 44 1.28 -5.03 7.52
C ALA A 44 -0.11 -5.12 6.89
N LEU A 45 -1.15 -5.19 7.71
CA LEU A 45 -2.53 -5.24 7.24
C LEU A 45 -2.93 -3.93 6.55
N GLU A 46 -2.59 -2.80 7.13
CA GLU A 46 -2.85 -1.48 6.56
C GLU A 46 -2.14 -1.31 5.21
N THR A 47 -0.85 -1.65 5.14
CA THR A 47 -0.06 -1.61 3.92
C THR A 47 -0.60 -2.54 2.84
N HIS A 48 -1.01 -3.74 3.22
CA HIS A 48 -1.60 -4.71 2.29
C HIS A 48 -2.84 -4.15 1.58
N PHE A 49 -3.70 -3.45 2.31
CA PHE A 49 -4.91 -2.88 1.72
C PHE A 49 -4.67 -1.64 0.87
N LEU A 50 -3.57 -0.93 1.06
CA LEU A 50 -3.18 0.16 0.17
C LEU A 50 -2.87 -0.34 -1.24
N ASP A 51 -2.34 -1.55 -1.37
CA ASP A 51 -2.07 -2.15 -2.68
C ASP A 51 -3.36 -2.40 -3.48
N TYR A 52 -4.45 -2.78 -2.83
CA TYR A 52 -5.75 -2.98 -3.49
C TYR A 52 -6.32 -1.70 -4.10
N VAL A 53 -6.00 -0.56 -3.54
CA VAL A 53 -6.45 0.74 -4.07
C VAL A 53 -5.85 1.00 -5.45
N ASN A 54 -4.58 0.62 -5.63
CA ASN A 54 -3.85 0.83 -6.88
C ASN A 54 -4.25 -0.17 -7.98
N ASP A 55 -4.69 -1.35 -7.60
CA ASP A 55 -5.03 -2.43 -8.53
C ASP A 55 -6.50 -2.44 -8.98
N GLU A 56 -7.30 -1.50 -8.50
CA GLU A 56 -8.75 -1.44 -8.75
C GLU A 56 -9.51 -2.72 -8.40
N VAL A 57 -8.90 -3.59 -7.61
CA VAL A 57 -9.49 -4.84 -7.15
C VAL A 57 -10.08 -4.59 -5.76
N PRO A 58 -11.36 -4.93 -5.53
CA PRO A 58 -11.91 -4.77 -4.20
C PRO A 58 -11.20 -5.68 -3.20
N PRO A 59 -10.86 -5.18 -2.01
CA PRO A 59 -10.26 -6.01 -0.98
C PRO A 59 -11.23 -7.11 -0.54
N PRO A 60 -10.73 -8.27 -0.10
CA PRO A 60 -11.58 -9.28 0.50
C PRO A 60 -12.39 -8.72 1.67
N ALA A 61 -13.59 -9.23 1.86
CA ALA A 61 -14.41 -8.84 3.00
C ALA A 61 -13.72 -9.25 4.32
N SER A 62 -13.92 -8.45 5.35
CA SER A 62 -13.46 -8.80 6.70
C SER A 62 -13.95 -10.20 7.07
N ASN A 63 -13.07 -11.03 7.56
CA ASN A 63 -13.37 -12.41 7.90
C ASN A 63 -12.61 -12.83 9.15
N LEU A 64 -13.35 -13.30 10.15
CA LEU A 64 -12.79 -13.81 11.40
C LEU A 64 -12.80 -15.34 11.48
N ASN A 65 -13.29 -16.01 10.43
CA ASN A 65 -13.31 -17.47 10.37
C ASN A 65 -11.94 -18.01 10.03
N ILE A 66 -11.23 -18.43 11.05
CA ILE A 66 -9.95 -19.10 10.93
C ILE A 66 -10.00 -20.43 11.64
N GLU A 67 -9.20 -21.37 11.20
CA GLU A 67 -9.00 -22.63 11.89
C GLU A 67 -8.20 -22.38 13.17
N VAL A 68 -8.81 -22.58 14.32
CA VAL A 68 -8.16 -22.42 15.61
C VAL A 68 -7.51 -23.76 15.99
N ARG A 69 -6.21 -23.71 16.24
CA ARG A 69 -5.45 -24.86 16.71
C ARG A 69 -5.11 -24.69 18.19
N GLU A 70 -5.18 -25.77 18.93
CA GLU A 70 -4.81 -25.78 20.34
C GLU A 70 -3.33 -25.35 20.49
N GLY A 71 -3.08 -24.47 21.44
CA GLY A 71 -1.74 -23.93 21.73
C GLY A 71 -1.35 -22.68 20.93
N ASP A 72 -2.10 -22.34 19.89
CA ASP A 72 -1.85 -21.11 19.13
C ASP A 72 -2.52 -19.89 19.78
N THR A 73 -1.88 -18.74 19.63
CA THR A 73 -2.43 -17.46 20.05
C THR A 73 -3.00 -16.75 18.82
N TYR A 74 -4.19 -16.18 18.98
CA TYR A 74 -4.87 -15.42 17.93
C TYR A 74 -5.14 -14.00 18.40
N VAL A 75 -4.94 -13.07 17.49
CA VAL A 75 -5.22 -11.65 17.72
C VAL A 75 -6.15 -11.17 16.64
N ILE A 76 -7.17 -10.42 17.03
CA ILE A 76 -8.05 -9.74 16.08
C ILE A 76 -7.50 -8.36 15.83
N VAL A 77 -7.19 -8.07 14.57
CA VAL A 77 -6.59 -6.81 14.15
C VAL A 77 -7.59 -6.03 13.31
N SER A 78 -7.88 -4.81 13.74
CA SER A 78 -8.72 -3.88 12.99
C SER A 78 -7.89 -2.68 12.56
N VAL A 79 -7.98 -2.33 11.30
CA VAL A 79 -7.36 -1.14 10.75
C VAL A 79 -8.37 -0.33 9.95
N TYR A 80 -8.16 0.97 9.91
CA TYR A 80 -8.92 1.86 9.03
C TYR A 80 -8.11 2.13 7.79
N VAL A 81 -8.69 1.82 6.63
CA VAL A 81 -8.09 2.09 5.35
C VAL A 81 -8.93 3.13 4.62
N ASP A 82 -8.28 4.21 4.24
CA ASP A 82 -8.88 5.20 3.35
C ASP A 82 -8.42 4.89 1.93
N PRO A 83 -9.31 4.40 1.06
CA PRO A 83 -8.94 4.09 -0.32
C PRO A 83 -8.43 5.30 -1.09
N LEU A 84 -8.68 6.50 -0.59
CA LEU A 84 -8.27 7.74 -1.23
C LEU A 84 -7.05 8.40 -0.56
N ALA A 85 -6.55 7.82 0.53
CA ALA A 85 -5.43 8.40 1.28
C ALA A 85 -4.15 8.54 0.43
N ASP A 86 -3.94 7.62 -0.50
CA ASP A 86 -2.80 7.67 -1.42
C ASP A 86 -2.96 8.73 -2.51
N TYR A 87 -4.18 9.19 -2.78
CA TYR A 87 -4.48 10.20 -3.81
C TYR A 87 -4.42 11.61 -3.23
N ASP A 88 -3.23 12.01 -2.81
CA ASP A 88 -3.02 13.30 -2.13
C ASP A 88 -2.13 14.28 -2.90
N LEU A 89 -1.58 13.89 -4.04
CA LEU A 89 -0.72 14.74 -4.85
C LEU A 89 -1.52 15.56 -5.87
N THR A 90 -1.36 16.87 -5.81
CA THR A 90 -1.86 17.79 -6.84
C THR A 90 -1.06 17.61 -8.14
N THR A 91 -1.59 18.12 -9.24
CA THR A 91 -0.88 18.13 -10.53
C THR A 91 0.48 18.84 -10.42
N GLN A 92 0.53 19.98 -9.72
CA GLN A 92 1.77 20.72 -9.53
C GLN A 92 2.80 19.93 -8.73
N GLU A 93 2.38 19.24 -7.68
CA GLU A 93 3.26 18.39 -6.88
C GLU A 93 3.82 17.23 -7.69
N VAL A 94 3.02 16.62 -8.57
CA VAL A 94 3.49 15.57 -9.49
C VAL A 94 4.50 16.12 -10.50
N MET A 95 4.24 17.29 -11.06
CA MET A 95 5.18 17.98 -11.96
C MET A 95 6.53 18.19 -11.29
N ASP A 96 6.53 18.66 -10.06
CA ASP A 96 7.74 18.89 -9.29
C ASP A 96 8.48 17.59 -8.94
N LEU A 97 7.73 16.56 -8.55
CA LEU A 97 8.28 15.26 -8.18
C LEU A 97 8.93 14.53 -9.37
N LEU A 98 8.26 14.54 -10.51
CA LEU A 98 8.73 13.85 -11.72
C LEU A 98 9.61 14.73 -12.63
N GLY A 99 9.66 16.03 -12.39
CA GLY A 99 10.38 16.96 -13.22
C GLY A 99 9.81 17.07 -14.64
N VAL A 100 8.49 17.02 -14.76
CA VAL A 100 7.78 17.05 -16.04
C VAL A 100 6.79 18.20 -16.10
N ASN A 101 6.28 18.52 -17.29
CA ASN A 101 5.26 19.54 -17.47
C ASN A 101 3.84 19.00 -17.28
N LYS A 102 2.87 19.91 -17.24
CA LYS A 102 1.46 19.58 -17.05
C LYS A 102 0.92 18.62 -18.12
N GLN A 103 1.33 18.78 -19.37
CA GLN A 103 0.90 17.91 -20.46
C GLN A 103 1.37 16.47 -20.25
N ARG A 104 2.59 16.29 -19.77
CA ARG A 104 3.13 14.95 -19.48
C ARG A 104 2.36 14.27 -18.35
N VAL A 105 2.00 15.01 -17.31
CA VAL A 105 1.16 14.49 -16.22
C VAL A 105 -0.19 14.02 -16.77
N ALA A 106 -0.82 14.83 -17.62
CA ALA A 106 -2.08 14.46 -18.27
C ALA A 106 -1.95 13.21 -19.14
N GLN A 107 -0.86 13.06 -19.89
CA GLN A 107 -0.59 11.87 -20.69
C GLN A 107 -0.44 10.62 -19.81
N LEU A 108 0.30 10.73 -18.71
CA LEU A 108 0.47 9.62 -17.76
C LEU A 108 -0.86 9.19 -17.15
N ARG A 109 -1.70 10.14 -16.79
CA ARG A 109 -3.04 9.88 -16.28
C ARG A 109 -3.93 9.22 -17.32
N ASN A 110 -3.99 9.77 -18.52
CA ASN A 110 -4.86 9.28 -19.59
C ASN A 110 -4.44 7.90 -20.12
N SER A 111 -3.16 7.57 -20.04
CA SER A 111 -2.64 6.25 -20.44
C SER A 111 -2.78 5.18 -19.35
N GLY A 112 -3.27 5.55 -18.18
CA GLY A 112 -3.39 4.65 -17.03
C GLY A 112 -2.07 4.35 -16.31
N ARG A 113 -0.99 5.04 -16.64
CA ARG A 113 0.32 4.86 -16.00
C ARG A 113 0.43 5.56 -14.65
N LEU A 114 -0.42 6.54 -14.40
CA LEU A 114 -0.54 7.27 -13.15
C LEU A 114 -2.00 7.35 -12.75
N SER A 115 -2.37 6.65 -11.69
CA SER A 115 -3.72 6.68 -11.16
C SER A 115 -4.04 8.04 -10.56
N ALA A 116 -5.25 8.53 -10.80
CA ALA A 116 -5.73 9.79 -10.26
C ALA A 116 -7.22 9.72 -9.97
N ARG A 117 -7.66 10.53 -9.00
CA ARG A 117 -9.08 10.81 -8.79
C ARG A 117 -9.38 12.25 -9.17
N LYS A 118 -10.55 12.49 -9.68
CA LYS A 118 -11.03 13.84 -10.01
C LYS A 118 -11.94 14.35 -8.90
N GLU A 119 -11.66 15.54 -8.44
CA GLU A 119 -12.50 16.25 -7.46
C GLU A 119 -12.77 17.66 -7.99
N GLY A 120 -14.01 17.89 -8.43
CA GLY A 120 -14.34 19.13 -9.11
C GLY A 120 -13.55 19.30 -10.41
N ARG A 121 -12.76 20.36 -10.50
CA ARG A 121 -11.88 20.64 -11.65
C ARG A 121 -10.46 20.10 -11.46
N ASP A 122 -10.14 19.65 -10.26
CA ASP A 122 -8.80 19.25 -9.88
C ASP A 122 -8.62 17.74 -9.92
N TYR A 123 -7.40 17.32 -10.22
CA TYR A 123 -6.98 15.94 -10.11
C TYR A 123 -6.04 15.77 -8.94
N PHE A 124 -6.25 14.70 -8.18
CA PHE A 124 -5.34 14.24 -7.15
C PHE A 124 -4.76 12.90 -7.58
N HIS A 125 -3.45 12.79 -7.51
CA HIS A 125 -2.72 11.67 -8.06
C HIS A 125 -2.20 10.75 -6.98
N SER A 126 -2.06 9.46 -7.31
CA SER A 126 -1.49 8.47 -6.43
C SER A 126 -0.04 8.82 -6.10
N ARG A 127 0.26 9.01 -4.82
CA ARG A 127 1.62 9.23 -4.33
C ARG A 127 2.50 8.03 -4.59
N THR A 128 2.02 6.83 -4.26
CA THR A 128 2.73 5.58 -4.51
C THR A 128 3.02 5.38 -6.00
N GLY A 129 2.03 5.66 -6.85
CA GLY A 129 2.19 5.58 -8.30
C GLY A 129 3.21 6.58 -8.84
N ALA A 130 3.18 7.81 -8.37
CA ALA A 130 4.13 8.84 -8.78
C ALA A 130 5.56 8.51 -8.34
N GLU A 131 5.74 8.04 -7.11
CA GLU A 131 7.04 7.62 -6.59
C GLU A 131 7.61 6.42 -7.36
N ALA A 132 6.77 5.47 -7.74
CA ALA A 132 7.16 4.32 -8.54
C ALA A 132 7.64 4.76 -9.94
N LEU A 133 6.95 5.70 -10.58
CA LEU A 133 7.38 6.27 -11.85
C LEU A 133 8.71 7.02 -11.73
N MET A 134 8.89 7.78 -10.66
CA MET A 134 10.14 8.48 -10.39
C MET A 134 11.32 7.50 -10.28
N LYS A 135 11.15 6.41 -9.55
CA LYS A 135 12.17 5.36 -9.40
C LYS A 135 12.46 4.66 -10.72
N LYS A 136 11.43 4.38 -11.51
CA LYS A 136 11.55 3.72 -12.82
C LYS A 136 12.30 4.61 -13.82
N GLU A 137 12.01 5.88 -13.86
CA GLU A 137 12.68 6.83 -14.73
C GLU A 137 14.15 7.02 -14.34
N ARG A 138 14.48 7.01 -13.05
CA ARG A 138 15.87 7.05 -12.59
C ARG A 138 16.66 5.80 -12.99
N LYS A 139 16.03 4.63 -13.07
CA LYS A 139 16.69 3.40 -13.50
C LYS A 139 16.84 3.28 -15.01
N ALA A 140 15.80 3.67 -15.75
CA ALA A 140 15.73 3.40 -17.20
C ALA A 140 16.25 4.53 -18.06
N GLY A 141 16.31 5.73 -17.56
CA GLY A 141 16.41 6.89 -18.39
C GLY A 141 17.28 8.00 -17.86
N ARG A 142 18.24 7.69 -17.06
CA ARG A 142 19.32 8.67 -16.96
C ARG A 142 19.83 8.86 -18.37
N PRO A 143 19.53 9.99 -19.04
CA PRO A 143 20.07 10.19 -20.36
C PRO A 143 21.56 10.01 -20.21
N ARG A 144 22.08 9.05 -20.94
CA ARG A 144 23.52 8.95 -21.08
C ARG A 144 23.97 10.34 -21.45
N LYS A 145 24.68 11.00 -20.59
CA LYS A 145 25.48 12.11 -21.04
C LYS A 145 26.32 11.53 -22.14
N ILE A 146 25.88 11.77 -23.37
CA ILE A 146 26.74 11.54 -24.50
C ILE A 146 27.89 12.49 -24.22
N ALA A 147 28.96 11.94 -23.75
CA ALA A 147 30.22 12.66 -23.83
C ALA A 147 30.44 12.97 -25.28
N ALA A 148 30.09 14.16 -25.64
CA ALA A 148 30.53 14.66 -26.90
C ALA A 148 32.05 14.68 -26.90
#